data_2c4f68b23b022c9c44df0c05b0eb24f5
#
_entry.id   2c4f68b23b022c9c44df0c05b0eb24f5
#
_cell.length_a   1.000
_cell.length_b   1.000
_cell.length_c   1.000
_cell.angle_alpha   90.00
_cell.angle_beta   90.00
_cell.angle_gamma   90.00
#
_symmetry.space_group_name_H-M   'P 1'
#
loop_
_entity.id
_entity.type
_entity.pdbx_description
1 polymer ?
#
loop_
_entity_poly.entity_id
_entity_poly.type
_entity_poly.pdbx_seq_one_letter_code
_entity_poly.pdbx_strand_id
1 'polypeptide(L)'
;MRRVFWLVAAALLLAGCAGEKGIVEKEGYQLDTRRQAQAAYPRIKVLVIHYTADDFDSSLATLTDKQVSSHYLVPAVPPRELAWHAGISAWRGATRLNDTSIGIELENRGWQKSAGVKYFAPFEPAQIQALIPLAKDIIARYHIKPENVVAHADIAPQRKDDPGPLFPWQQLAQQGIGAWPDAQRVNFYLAGRAPHTPVDTASLLELLARYGYDVKPDMTPREQRRVIMAFQMHFRPTLYNGEADAETQAIAEALLEKYGQD
;
A
#
# COMPACT_ATOMS: atom_id res chain seq x y z
N MET A 1 12.93 -12.75 -65.53
CA MET A 1 13.19 -11.54 -64.69
C MET A 1 12.62 -11.82 -63.28
N ARG A 2 13.46 -12.19 -62.33
CA ARG A 2 13.08 -12.50 -60.94
C ARG A 2 13.19 -11.22 -60.10
N ARG A 3 12.11 -10.73 -59.52
CA ARG A 3 12.14 -9.63 -58.53
C ARG A 3 12.37 -10.22 -57.15
N VAL A 4 13.53 -9.89 -56.57
CA VAL A 4 13.91 -10.22 -55.19
C VAL A 4 13.29 -9.15 -54.29
N PHE A 5 12.35 -9.56 -53.39
CA PHE A 5 11.83 -8.72 -52.31
C PHE A 5 12.77 -8.79 -51.13
N TRP A 6 13.38 -7.67 -50.74
CA TRP A 6 14.10 -7.51 -49.48
C TRP A 6 13.09 -7.19 -48.37
N LEU A 7 12.90 -8.14 -47.46
CA LEU A 7 12.23 -7.91 -46.17
C LEU A 7 13.25 -7.28 -45.22
N VAL A 8 13.09 -6.00 -44.91
CA VAL A 8 13.81 -5.34 -43.83
C VAL A 8 13.04 -5.60 -42.54
N ALA A 9 13.55 -6.50 -41.71
CA ALA A 9 13.05 -6.70 -40.34
C ALA A 9 13.57 -5.56 -39.46
N ALA A 10 12.71 -4.62 -39.10
CA ALA A 10 12.99 -3.61 -38.09
C ALA A 10 12.90 -4.25 -36.70
N ALA A 11 14.04 -4.62 -36.12
CA ALA A 11 14.15 -4.98 -34.72
C ALA A 11 14.02 -3.70 -33.88
N LEU A 12 12.86 -3.48 -33.30
CA LEU A 12 12.67 -2.49 -32.24
C LEU A 12 13.36 -3.00 -30.96
N LEU A 13 14.57 -2.51 -30.73
CA LEU A 13 15.27 -2.63 -29.47
C LEU A 13 14.53 -1.74 -28.43
N LEU A 14 13.77 -2.37 -27.55
CA LEU A 14 13.33 -1.78 -26.31
C LEU A 14 14.57 -1.61 -25.40
N ALA A 15 15.32 -0.52 -25.61
CA ALA A 15 16.33 -0.08 -24.67
C ALA A 15 15.60 0.47 -23.45
N GLY A 16 15.49 -0.33 -22.39
CA GLY A 16 15.16 0.17 -21.07
C GLY A 16 16.16 1.27 -20.71
N CYS A 17 15.69 2.43 -20.27
CA CYS A 17 16.51 3.54 -19.81
C CYS A 17 17.24 3.18 -18.50
N ALA A 18 18.26 2.35 -18.58
CA ALA A 18 19.39 2.42 -17.67
C ALA A 18 20.17 3.66 -18.12
N GLY A 19 20.02 4.79 -17.38
CA GLY A 19 20.76 6.01 -17.71
C GLY A 19 22.24 5.69 -17.82
N GLU A 20 22.85 6.01 -18.98
CA GLU A 20 24.26 5.78 -19.18
C GLU A 20 25.07 6.50 -18.09
N LYS A 21 25.92 5.75 -17.38
CA LYS A 21 26.83 6.31 -16.39
C LYS A 21 27.87 7.14 -17.11
N GLY A 22 27.90 8.44 -16.90
CA GLY A 22 28.80 9.35 -17.59
C GLY A 22 28.85 10.73 -16.95
N ILE A 23 29.49 11.66 -17.66
CA ILE A 23 29.42 13.09 -17.34
C ILE A 23 28.27 13.68 -18.13
N VAL A 24 27.30 14.26 -17.44
CA VAL A 24 26.13 14.93 -18.02
C VAL A 24 26.32 16.44 -17.88
N GLU A 25 26.38 17.13 -18.98
CA GLU A 25 26.42 18.60 -18.99
C GLU A 25 25.05 19.16 -18.60
N LYS A 26 25.03 20.10 -17.69
CA LYS A 26 23.88 20.87 -17.21
C LYS A 26 24.20 22.35 -17.32
N GLU A 27 23.17 23.19 -17.34
CA GLU A 27 23.35 24.62 -17.33
C GLU A 27 24.08 25.05 -16.05
N GLY A 28 25.34 25.52 -16.22
CA GLY A 28 26.17 26.01 -15.12
C GLY A 28 26.94 24.97 -14.32
N TYR A 29 26.81 23.66 -14.58
CA TYR A 29 27.61 22.62 -13.90
C TYR A 29 27.68 21.31 -14.71
N GLN A 30 28.66 20.47 -14.32
CA GLN A 30 28.78 19.09 -14.81
C GLN A 30 28.36 18.10 -13.74
N LEU A 31 27.54 17.11 -14.10
CA LEU A 31 27.11 16.02 -13.23
C LEU A 31 27.85 14.73 -13.61
N ASP A 32 28.76 14.25 -12.76
CA ASP A 32 29.42 12.95 -12.92
C ASP A 32 28.59 11.84 -12.27
N THR A 33 27.90 11.03 -13.06
CA THR A 33 27.05 9.92 -12.62
C THR A 33 27.80 8.58 -12.53
N ARG A 34 29.09 8.52 -12.83
CA ARG A 34 29.92 7.30 -12.79
C ARG A 34 30.19 6.85 -11.36
N ARG A 35 30.21 7.78 -10.42
CA ARG A 35 30.48 7.54 -9.01
C ARG A 35 29.23 7.83 -8.19
N GLN A 36 28.77 6.82 -7.47
CA GLN A 36 27.64 6.95 -6.53
C GLN A 36 28.14 6.70 -5.11
N ALA A 37 27.60 7.45 -4.16
CA ALA A 37 27.87 7.22 -2.75
C ALA A 37 27.36 5.82 -2.35
N GLN A 38 28.21 5.02 -1.70
CA GLN A 38 27.84 3.68 -1.22
C GLN A 38 26.85 3.74 -0.06
N ALA A 39 26.85 4.84 0.71
CA ALA A 39 25.95 5.09 1.83
C ALA A 39 24.67 5.86 1.42
N ALA A 40 24.21 5.71 0.16
CA ALA A 40 22.96 6.30 -0.31
C ALA A 40 21.83 5.27 -0.17
N TYR A 41 20.80 5.59 0.61
CA TYR A 41 19.62 4.76 0.80
C TYR A 41 18.39 5.42 0.19
N PRO A 42 17.49 4.66 -0.49
CA PRO A 42 16.25 5.22 -1.00
C PRO A 42 15.40 5.74 0.17
N ARG A 43 14.96 6.99 0.07
CA ARG A 43 14.11 7.62 1.08
C ARG A 43 12.70 7.01 1.09
N ILE A 44 12.14 6.79 -0.08
CA ILE A 44 10.80 6.23 -0.23
C ILE A 44 10.85 4.72 -0.04
N LYS A 45 10.05 4.22 0.89
CA LYS A 45 9.99 2.80 1.28
C LYS A 45 8.58 2.24 1.34
N VAL A 46 7.55 3.10 1.39
CA VAL A 46 6.16 2.73 1.60
C VAL A 46 5.27 3.38 0.54
N LEU A 47 4.29 2.64 0.06
CA LEU A 47 3.18 3.13 -0.74
C LEU A 47 1.90 3.04 0.08
N VAL A 48 1.25 4.18 0.32
CA VAL A 48 0.02 4.26 1.12
C VAL A 48 -1.17 4.55 0.20
N ILE A 49 -2.19 3.74 0.30
CA ILE A 49 -3.44 3.90 -0.45
C ILE A 49 -4.50 4.53 0.46
N HIS A 50 -5.14 5.57 -0.07
CA HIS A 50 -6.17 6.36 0.59
C HIS A 50 -7.46 6.38 -0.23
N TYR A 51 -8.53 6.86 0.39
CA TYR A 51 -9.66 7.47 -0.30
C TYR A 51 -9.90 8.89 0.21
N THR A 52 -10.45 9.75 -0.67
CA THR A 52 -10.65 11.17 -0.39
C THR A 52 -11.80 11.46 0.59
N ALA A 53 -12.76 10.57 0.71
CA ALA A 53 -14.02 10.75 1.46
C ALA A 53 -14.91 11.89 0.93
N ASP A 54 -14.67 12.35 -0.30
CA ASP A 54 -15.36 13.49 -0.94
C ASP A 54 -15.45 13.31 -2.47
N ASP A 55 -16.13 14.22 -3.16
CA ASP A 55 -16.11 14.28 -4.62
C ASP A 55 -14.79 14.83 -5.17
N PHE A 56 -14.58 14.72 -6.49
CA PHE A 56 -13.31 15.05 -7.13
C PHE A 56 -12.94 16.54 -6.97
N ASP A 57 -13.89 17.47 -7.19
CA ASP A 57 -13.59 18.90 -7.15
C ASP A 57 -13.25 19.36 -5.74
N SER A 58 -13.99 18.90 -4.73
CA SER A 58 -13.72 19.14 -3.31
C SER A 58 -12.40 18.51 -2.88
N SER A 59 -12.13 17.29 -3.34
CA SER A 59 -10.87 16.58 -3.08
C SER A 59 -9.67 17.29 -3.69
N LEU A 60 -9.80 17.76 -4.94
CA LEU A 60 -8.76 18.53 -5.62
C LEU A 60 -8.46 19.83 -4.87
N ALA A 61 -9.49 20.57 -4.47
CA ALA A 61 -9.33 21.80 -3.70
C ALA A 61 -8.61 21.54 -2.37
N THR A 62 -9.02 20.51 -1.63
CA THR A 62 -8.42 20.13 -0.33
C THR A 62 -6.96 19.71 -0.47
N LEU A 63 -6.64 18.85 -1.46
CA LEU A 63 -5.29 18.30 -1.63
C LEU A 63 -4.29 19.24 -2.30
N THR A 64 -4.77 20.36 -2.84
CA THR A 64 -3.94 21.46 -3.36
C THR A 64 -3.81 22.63 -2.39
N ASP A 65 -4.46 22.57 -1.22
CA ASP A 65 -4.32 23.56 -0.15
C ASP A 65 -3.08 23.26 0.74
N LYS A 66 -2.83 24.13 1.73
CA LYS A 66 -1.61 24.12 2.57
C LYS A 66 -1.64 23.10 3.71
N GLN A 67 -2.80 22.52 4.05
CA GLN A 67 -2.96 21.71 5.27
C GLN A 67 -2.75 20.21 5.04
N VAL A 68 -3.20 19.68 3.93
CA VAL A 68 -3.05 18.27 3.54
C VAL A 68 -2.75 18.21 2.05
N SER A 69 -2.02 17.16 1.65
CA SER A 69 -1.69 16.93 0.24
C SER A 69 -1.45 15.46 0.00
N SER A 70 -1.50 15.01 -1.25
CA SER A 70 -1.10 13.67 -1.65
C SER A 70 -0.12 13.74 -2.82
N HIS A 71 0.66 12.67 -3.05
CA HIS A 71 1.56 12.61 -4.20
C HIS A 71 0.80 12.39 -5.51
N TYR A 72 -0.31 11.67 -5.43
CA TYR A 72 -1.18 11.36 -6.55
C TYR A 72 -2.65 11.45 -6.10
N LEU A 73 -3.32 12.42 -6.54
CA LEU A 73 -4.73 12.45 -6.91
C LEU A 73 -4.68 12.91 -8.34
N VAL A 74 -5.06 12.21 -9.30
CA VAL A 74 -4.91 12.72 -10.67
C VAL A 74 -5.51 14.13 -10.78
N PRO A 75 -4.70 15.24 -10.73
CA PRO A 75 -3.27 15.40 -10.97
C PRO A 75 -2.38 15.46 -9.71
N ALA A 76 -1.11 15.18 -9.86
CA ALA A 76 -0.12 14.78 -8.88
C ALA A 76 0.76 15.91 -8.31
N VAL A 77 1.12 15.78 -7.02
CA VAL A 77 2.32 16.43 -6.46
C VAL A 77 3.55 15.65 -6.91
N PRO A 78 4.62 16.28 -7.43
CA PRO A 78 5.82 15.57 -7.83
C PRO A 78 6.43 14.76 -6.68
N PRO A 79 6.88 13.51 -6.91
CA PRO A 79 7.36 12.61 -5.85
C PRO A 79 8.64 13.07 -5.14
N ARG A 80 9.23 14.18 -5.55
CA ARG A 80 10.41 14.79 -4.92
C ARG A 80 10.06 15.63 -3.69
N GLU A 81 8.81 16.01 -3.57
CA GLU A 81 8.30 16.85 -2.49
C GLU A 81 7.65 16.00 -1.40
N LEU A 82 7.61 16.52 -0.18
CA LEU A 82 6.95 15.89 0.95
C LEU A 82 5.46 16.17 0.85
N ALA A 83 4.62 15.12 0.72
CA ALA A 83 3.18 15.26 0.83
C ALA A 83 2.71 14.93 2.26
N TRP A 84 1.74 15.70 2.75
CA TRP A 84 1.15 15.54 4.09
C TRP A 84 -0.09 14.64 4.04
N HIS A 85 0.10 13.35 3.71
CA HIS A 85 -0.98 12.39 3.52
C HIS A 85 -1.13 11.37 4.66
N ALA A 86 -0.04 11.00 5.35
CA ALA A 86 -0.06 9.93 6.34
C ALA A 86 -0.37 10.41 7.78
N GLY A 87 -0.05 11.67 8.10
CA GLY A 87 -0.23 12.23 9.44
C GLY A 87 0.54 11.43 10.51
N ILE A 88 0.02 11.40 11.76
CA ILE A 88 0.55 10.55 12.82
C ILE A 88 0.29 9.10 12.45
N SER A 89 1.36 8.35 12.21
CA SER A 89 1.32 7.01 11.63
C SER A 89 2.58 6.23 11.97
N ALA A 90 2.49 4.90 11.93
CA ALA A 90 3.65 4.02 12.10
C ALA A 90 3.47 2.74 11.27
N TRP A 91 4.56 2.22 10.74
CA TRP A 91 4.61 0.95 10.04
C TRP A 91 5.99 0.30 10.16
N ARG A 92 6.05 -0.98 10.60
CA ARG A 92 7.28 -1.77 10.73
C ARG A 92 8.38 -1.02 11.51
N GLY A 93 7.99 -0.36 12.60
CA GLY A 93 8.87 0.42 13.47
C GLY A 93 9.22 1.83 12.95
N ALA A 94 8.89 2.15 11.69
CA ALA A 94 9.07 3.50 11.16
C ALA A 94 7.90 4.40 11.58
N THR A 95 8.20 5.64 11.95
CA THR A 95 7.25 6.73 12.18
C THR A 95 7.48 7.84 11.15
N ARG A 96 6.66 8.91 11.17
CA ARG A 96 6.80 10.04 10.23
C ARG A 96 6.74 9.57 8.77
N LEU A 97 5.74 8.75 8.43
CA LEU A 97 5.66 8.12 7.10
C LEU A 97 5.49 9.12 5.97
N ASN A 98 5.04 10.36 6.22
CA ASN A 98 5.10 11.42 5.21
C ASN A 98 6.51 11.56 4.60
N ASP A 99 7.56 11.39 5.40
CA ASP A 99 8.95 11.58 4.97
C ASP A 99 9.46 10.43 4.07
N THR A 100 8.83 9.26 4.15
CA THR A 100 9.35 8.00 3.57
C THR A 100 8.33 7.22 2.73
N SER A 101 7.18 7.81 2.43
CA SER A 101 6.13 7.15 1.64
C SER A 101 5.64 8.00 0.47
N ILE A 102 4.96 7.34 -0.44
CA ILE A 102 4.14 7.93 -1.49
C ILE A 102 2.68 7.67 -1.14
N GLY A 103 1.82 8.67 -1.16
CA GLY A 103 0.38 8.55 -1.01
C GLY A 103 -0.33 8.59 -2.35
N ILE A 104 -1.28 7.68 -2.56
CA ILE A 104 -2.23 7.72 -3.68
C ILE A 104 -3.63 7.86 -3.10
N GLU A 105 -4.31 8.92 -3.47
CA GLU A 105 -5.71 9.15 -3.16
C GLU A 105 -6.59 8.65 -4.31
N LEU A 106 -7.64 7.95 -3.98
CA LEU A 106 -8.69 7.54 -4.91
C LEU A 106 -9.98 8.30 -4.55
N GLU A 107 -10.58 8.97 -5.51
CA GLU A 107 -11.89 9.56 -5.28
C GLU A 107 -12.89 8.47 -4.85
N ASN A 108 -13.44 8.63 -3.66
CA ASN A 108 -14.45 7.72 -3.13
C ASN A 108 -15.16 8.41 -1.96
N ARG A 109 -16.47 8.25 -1.84
CA ARG A 109 -17.27 8.86 -0.76
C ARG A 109 -16.99 8.29 0.62
N GLY A 110 -16.10 7.30 0.71
CA GLY A 110 -15.73 6.65 1.96
C GLY A 110 -16.87 5.83 2.52
N TRP A 111 -17.25 6.09 3.77
CA TRP A 111 -18.35 5.40 4.42
C TRP A 111 -19.47 6.33 4.85
N GLN A 112 -20.67 5.79 4.86
CA GLN A 112 -21.87 6.45 5.37
C GLN A 112 -22.48 5.61 6.48
N LYS A 113 -23.22 6.25 7.39
CA LYS A 113 -23.96 5.58 8.46
C LYS A 113 -25.44 5.55 8.14
N SER A 114 -26.05 4.38 8.13
CA SER A 114 -27.49 4.21 7.98
C SER A 114 -27.97 3.22 9.04
N ALA A 115 -29.01 3.58 9.79
CA ALA A 115 -29.55 2.79 10.90
C ALA A 115 -28.48 2.28 11.89
N GLY A 116 -27.44 3.07 12.16
CA GLY A 116 -26.34 2.70 13.06
C GLY A 116 -25.24 1.83 12.43
N VAL A 117 -25.46 1.30 11.23
CA VAL A 117 -24.51 0.47 10.49
C VAL A 117 -23.66 1.33 9.56
N LYS A 118 -22.37 0.98 9.43
CA LYS A 118 -21.40 1.64 8.56
C LYS A 118 -21.37 0.93 7.21
N TYR A 119 -21.59 1.68 6.13
CA TYR A 119 -21.56 1.20 4.75
C TYR A 119 -20.44 1.91 4.00
N PHE A 120 -19.52 1.15 3.43
CA PHE A 120 -18.45 1.69 2.60
C PHE A 120 -18.91 1.79 1.14
N ALA A 121 -18.47 2.84 0.46
CA ALA A 121 -18.70 2.99 -0.98
C ALA A 121 -17.76 2.07 -1.76
N PRO A 122 -18.22 1.43 -2.84
CA PRO A 122 -17.36 0.64 -3.72
C PRO A 122 -16.44 1.56 -4.54
N PHE A 123 -15.36 0.97 -5.07
CA PHE A 123 -14.48 1.64 -6.03
C PHE A 123 -14.94 1.32 -7.45
N GLU A 124 -14.86 2.32 -8.32
CA GLU A 124 -15.18 2.13 -9.74
C GLU A 124 -14.10 1.27 -10.40
N PRO A 125 -14.49 0.28 -11.24
CA PRO A 125 -13.53 -0.57 -11.94
C PRO A 125 -12.48 0.21 -12.74
N ALA A 126 -12.86 1.32 -13.34
CA ALA A 126 -11.96 2.19 -14.11
C ALA A 126 -10.87 2.82 -13.22
N GLN A 127 -11.19 3.18 -11.97
CA GLN A 127 -10.19 3.68 -11.00
C GLN A 127 -9.14 2.62 -10.68
N ILE A 128 -9.58 1.38 -10.44
CA ILE A 128 -8.67 0.26 -10.16
C ILE A 128 -7.80 -0.06 -11.38
N GLN A 129 -8.37 -0.01 -12.59
CA GLN A 129 -7.59 -0.18 -13.83
C GLN A 129 -6.53 0.91 -14.02
N ALA A 130 -6.82 2.15 -13.65
CA ALA A 130 -5.86 3.26 -13.70
C ALA A 130 -4.80 3.17 -12.59
N LEU A 131 -5.18 2.71 -11.38
CA LEU A 131 -4.29 2.53 -10.25
C LEU A 131 -3.20 1.48 -10.52
N ILE A 132 -3.52 0.38 -11.20
CA ILE A 132 -2.58 -0.74 -11.42
C ILE A 132 -1.27 -0.28 -12.09
N PRO A 133 -1.27 0.37 -13.26
CA PRO A 133 -0.03 0.81 -13.91
C PRO A 133 0.70 1.88 -13.09
N LEU A 134 -0.01 2.79 -12.45
CA LEU A 134 0.58 3.81 -11.58
C LEU A 134 1.30 3.19 -10.37
N ALA A 135 0.64 2.28 -9.66
CA ALA A 135 1.24 1.59 -8.52
C ALA A 135 2.47 0.75 -8.92
N LYS A 136 2.40 0.03 -10.05
CA LYS A 136 3.53 -0.73 -10.59
C LYS A 136 4.73 0.15 -10.92
N ASP A 137 4.53 1.33 -11.54
CA ASP A 137 5.60 2.28 -11.83
C ASP A 137 6.26 2.79 -10.54
N ILE A 138 5.46 3.18 -9.53
CA ILE A 138 5.96 3.65 -8.24
C ILE A 138 6.74 2.54 -7.52
N ILE A 139 6.18 1.33 -7.44
CA ILE A 139 6.83 0.16 -6.80
C ILE A 139 8.17 -0.14 -7.47
N ALA A 140 8.23 -0.16 -8.81
CA ALA A 140 9.45 -0.42 -9.57
C ALA A 140 10.49 0.69 -9.37
N ARG A 141 10.05 1.96 -9.40
CA ARG A 141 10.92 3.13 -9.27
C ARG A 141 11.60 3.22 -7.90
N TYR A 142 10.89 2.86 -6.83
CA TYR A 142 11.38 2.98 -5.47
C TYR A 142 11.73 1.64 -4.82
N HIS A 143 11.59 0.53 -5.53
CA HIS A 143 11.83 -0.83 -5.04
C HIS A 143 11.03 -1.15 -3.77
N ILE A 144 9.75 -0.74 -3.76
CA ILE A 144 8.87 -0.92 -2.61
C ILE A 144 8.54 -2.42 -2.47
N LYS A 145 8.77 -2.97 -1.28
CA LYS A 145 8.45 -4.38 -1.00
C LYS A 145 6.93 -4.58 -0.90
N PRO A 146 6.40 -5.78 -1.24
CA PRO A 146 4.96 -6.04 -1.19
C PRO A 146 4.31 -5.69 0.15
N GLU A 147 4.94 -6.03 1.25
CA GLU A 147 4.47 -5.75 2.61
C GLU A 147 4.51 -4.27 3.01
N ASN A 148 5.03 -3.42 2.15
CA ASN A 148 5.09 -1.97 2.32
C ASN A 148 4.11 -1.23 1.39
N VAL A 149 3.22 -1.93 0.70
CA VAL A 149 2.05 -1.37 0.04
C VAL A 149 0.86 -1.55 0.98
N VAL A 150 0.42 -0.48 1.60
CA VAL A 150 -0.43 -0.52 2.79
C VAL A 150 -1.63 0.41 2.69
N ALA A 151 -2.66 0.15 3.50
CA ALA A 151 -3.78 1.04 3.73
C ALA A 151 -3.39 2.18 4.68
N HIS A 152 -4.06 3.33 4.59
CA HIS A 152 -3.97 4.33 5.66
C HIS A 152 -4.46 3.76 7.00
N ALA A 153 -5.48 2.89 6.97
CA ALA A 153 -5.96 2.17 8.14
C ALA A 153 -4.88 1.27 8.78
N ASP A 154 -3.98 0.67 7.99
CA ASP A 154 -2.90 -0.17 8.52
C ASP A 154 -1.89 0.64 9.33
N ILE A 155 -1.53 1.82 8.85
CA ILE A 155 -0.51 2.68 9.48
C ILE A 155 -1.06 3.63 10.54
N ALA A 156 -2.38 3.79 10.62
CA ALA A 156 -3.06 4.68 11.57
C ALA A 156 -4.41 4.12 12.02
N PRO A 157 -4.47 2.87 12.55
CA PRO A 157 -5.72 2.16 12.81
C PRO A 157 -6.63 2.86 13.80
N GLN A 158 -6.09 3.70 14.70
CA GLN A 158 -6.88 4.37 15.71
C GLN A 158 -7.72 5.53 15.16
N ARG A 159 -7.38 6.07 13.98
CA ARG A 159 -8.03 7.27 13.43
C ARG A 159 -8.51 7.15 12.00
N LYS A 160 -8.10 6.11 11.27
CA LYS A 160 -8.36 5.94 9.83
C LYS A 160 -9.01 4.61 9.51
N ASP A 161 -9.81 4.60 8.45
CA ASP A 161 -10.47 3.42 7.91
C ASP A 161 -10.22 3.25 6.39
N ASP A 162 -9.61 4.24 5.74
CA ASP A 162 -9.34 4.21 4.29
C ASP A 162 -8.19 3.25 3.92
N PRO A 163 -8.25 2.60 2.74
CA PRO A 163 -9.30 2.67 1.73
C PRO A 163 -10.53 1.81 2.04
N GLY A 164 -10.62 1.16 3.19
CA GLY A 164 -11.75 0.37 3.65
C GLY A 164 -11.81 -1.05 3.07
N PRO A 165 -12.82 -1.85 3.52
CA PRO A 165 -12.90 -3.29 3.21
C PRO A 165 -13.29 -3.59 1.77
N LEU A 166 -13.82 -2.61 1.01
CA LEU A 166 -14.19 -2.81 -0.39
C LEU A 166 -13.07 -2.51 -1.37
N PHE A 167 -11.89 -2.11 -0.88
CA PHE A 167 -10.72 -1.95 -1.74
C PHE A 167 -10.17 -3.33 -2.15
N PRO A 168 -9.90 -3.57 -3.45
CA PRO A 168 -9.66 -4.92 -3.97
C PRO A 168 -8.20 -5.40 -3.78
N TRP A 169 -7.72 -5.48 -2.54
CA TRP A 169 -6.35 -5.85 -2.20
C TRP A 169 -5.89 -7.16 -2.85
N GLN A 170 -6.74 -8.21 -2.80
CA GLN A 170 -6.42 -9.50 -3.40
C GLN A 170 -6.19 -9.40 -4.91
N GLN A 171 -7.03 -8.63 -5.61
CA GLN A 171 -6.91 -8.40 -7.05
C GLN A 171 -5.59 -7.68 -7.38
N LEU A 172 -5.20 -6.68 -6.57
CA LEU A 172 -3.95 -5.97 -6.76
C LEU A 172 -2.73 -6.87 -6.49
N ALA A 173 -2.79 -7.69 -5.44
CA ALA A 173 -1.73 -8.65 -5.13
C ALA A 173 -1.51 -9.67 -6.25
N GLN A 174 -2.57 -10.13 -6.93
CA GLN A 174 -2.49 -10.96 -8.13
C GLN A 174 -1.77 -10.25 -9.30
N GLN A 175 -1.74 -8.92 -9.28
CA GLN A 175 -0.99 -8.09 -10.23
C GLN A 175 0.42 -7.72 -9.75
N GLY A 176 0.87 -8.27 -8.61
CA GLY A 176 2.16 -7.96 -7.99
C GLY A 176 2.18 -6.67 -7.19
N ILE A 177 1.02 -6.15 -6.79
CA ILE A 177 0.87 -4.91 -6.01
C ILE A 177 0.39 -5.27 -4.61
N GLY A 178 1.28 -5.14 -3.63
CA GLY A 178 0.98 -5.43 -2.23
C GLY A 178 1.14 -6.91 -1.83
N ALA A 179 1.08 -7.14 -0.52
CA ALA A 179 1.15 -8.45 0.08
C ALA A 179 -0.22 -9.13 0.10
N TRP A 180 -0.20 -10.47 -0.04
CA TRP A 180 -1.41 -11.28 0.15
C TRP A 180 -1.00 -12.68 0.67
N PRO A 181 -1.75 -13.26 1.62
CA PRO A 181 -1.44 -14.56 2.17
C PRO A 181 -1.64 -15.67 1.13
N ASP A 182 -0.85 -16.72 1.22
CA ASP A 182 -1.07 -17.94 0.46
C ASP A 182 -2.22 -18.74 1.08
N ALA A 183 -3.24 -19.05 0.30
CA ALA A 183 -4.44 -19.76 0.79
C ALA A 183 -4.12 -21.15 1.36
N GLN A 184 -3.13 -21.87 0.79
CA GLN A 184 -2.71 -23.16 1.32
C GLN A 184 -2.05 -23.01 2.70
N ARG A 185 -1.27 -21.93 2.89
CA ARG A 185 -0.63 -21.64 4.17
C ARG A 185 -1.63 -21.19 5.22
N VAL A 186 -2.64 -20.39 4.83
CA VAL A 186 -3.76 -20.05 5.72
C VAL A 186 -4.49 -21.30 6.20
N ASN A 187 -4.82 -22.22 5.28
CA ASN A 187 -5.45 -23.49 5.64
C ASN A 187 -4.55 -24.36 6.57
N PHE A 188 -3.25 -24.38 6.33
CA PHE A 188 -2.29 -25.06 7.20
C PHE A 188 -2.32 -24.51 8.64
N TYR A 189 -2.23 -23.18 8.79
CA TYR A 189 -2.25 -22.54 10.10
C TYR A 189 -3.64 -22.56 10.77
N LEU A 190 -4.72 -22.60 9.99
CA LEU A 190 -6.07 -22.81 10.54
C LEU A 190 -6.20 -24.18 11.21
N ALA A 191 -5.44 -25.19 10.73
CA ALA A 191 -5.30 -26.52 11.33
C ALA A 191 -6.66 -27.21 11.63
N GLY A 192 -7.65 -27.07 10.73
CA GLY A 192 -8.98 -27.62 10.87
C GLY A 192 -9.90 -26.91 11.89
N ARG A 193 -9.45 -25.83 12.52
CA ARG A 193 -10.30 -25.01 13.39
C ARG A 193 -11.38 -24.32 12.58
N ALA A 194 -12.55 -24.12 13.19
CA ALA A 194 -13.58 -23.26 12.56
C ALA A 194 -13.05 -21.81 12.47
N PRO A 195 -13.28 -21.09 11.35
CA PRO A 195 -12.73 -19.76 11.09
C PRO A 195 -12.92 -18.76 12.22
N HIS A 196 -14.11 -18.76 12.83
CA HIS A 196 -14.49 -17.80 13.89
C HIS A 196 -14.25 -18.31 15.31
N THR A 197 -13.49 -19.40 15.48
CA THR A 197 -13.09 -19.87 16.81
C THR A 197 -12.29 -18.76 17.50
N PRO A 198 -12.71 -18.28 18.70
CA PRO A 198 -11.95 -17.25 19.41
C PRO A 198 -10.52 -17.71 19.72
N VAL A 199 -9.58 -16.79 19.60
CA VAL A 199 -8.17 -16.99 19.97
C VAL A 199 -7.76 -15.94 21.00
N ASP A 200 -6.62 -16.15 21.65
CA ASP A 200 -6.07 -15.16 22.57
C ASP A 200 -5.71 -13.86 21.83
N THR A 201 -6.31 -12.75 22.28
CA THR A 201 -6.13 -11.44 21.67
C THR A 201 -4.68 -10.96 21.76
N ALA A 202 -3.99 -11.21 22.88
CA ALA A 202 -2.62 -10.77 23.07
C ALA A 202 -1.69 -11.50 22.08
N SER A 203 -1.86 -12.81 21.93
CA SER A 203 -1.10 -13.62 20.95
C SER A 203 -1.33 -13.15 19.51
N LEU A 204 -2.57 -12.83 19.12
CA LEU A 204 -2.85 -12.27 17.80
C LEU A 204 -2.17 -10.93 17.61
N LEU A 205 -2.28 -10.01 18.58
CA LEU A 205 -1.66 -8.69 18.50
C LEU A 205 -0.13 -8.77 18.42
N GLU A 206 0.50 -9.75 19.04
CA GLU A 206 1.94 -10.00 18.89
C GLU A 206 2.29 -10.37 17.43
N LEU A 207 1.50 -11.23 16.78
CA LEU A 207 1.68 -11.55 15.36
C LEU A 207 1.51 -10.31 14.48
N LEU A 208 0.50 -9.47 14.75
CA LEU A 208 0.28 -8.23 14.02
C LEU A 208 1.42 -7.22 14.22
N ALA A 209 1.96 -7.11 15.44
CA ALA A 209 3.13 -6.28 15.71
C ALA A 209 4.36 -6.75 14.92
N ARG A 210 4.63 -8.06 14.91
CA ARG A 210 5.71 -8.66 14.11
C ARG A 210 5.53 -8.44 12.61
N TYR A 211 4.29 -8.44 12.13
CA TYR A 211 4.02 -8.13 10.72
C TYR A 211 4.28 -6.67 10.38
N GLY A 212 3.97 -5.74 11.30
CA GLY A 212 4.29 -4.33 11.10
C GLY A 212 3.34 -3.32 11.73
N TYR A 213 2.22 -3.76 12.31
CA TYR A 213 1.26 -2.87 12.98
C TYR A 213 1.84 -2.27 14.27
N ASP A 214 1.47 -1.02 14.54
CA ASP A 214 1.86 -0.34 15.78
C ASP A 214 0.99 -0.78 16.95
N VAL A 215 1.44 -1.82 17.65
CA VAL A 215 0.79 -2.35 18.86
C VAL A 215 1.55 -1.85 20.08
N LYS A 216 0.83 -1.22 21.02
CA LYS A 216 1.39 -0.72 22.28
C LYS A 216 0.96 -1.63 23.43
N PRO A 217 1.80 -1.79 24.48
CA PRO A 217 1.50 -2.66 25.62
C PRO A 217 0.27 -2.23 26.43
N ASP A 218 -0.02 -0.93 26.43
CA ASP A 218 -1.08 -0.28 27.22
C ASP A 218 -2.37 0.00 26.44
N MET A 219 -2.52 -0.61 25.25
CA MET A 219 -3.75 -0.46 24.45
C MET A 219 -4.99 -0.92 25.18
N THR A 220 -6.00 -0.06 25.20
CA THR A 220 -7.35 -0.42 25.65
C THR A 220 -7.98 -1.49 24.74
N PRO A 221 -8.98 -2.26 25.22
CA PRO A 221 -9.68 -3.23 24.37
C PRO A 221 -10.24 -2.63 23.07
N ARG A 222 -10.66 -1.37 23.10
CA ARG A 222 -11.12 -0.65 21.92
C ARG A 222 -9.99 -0.43 20.91
N GLU A 223 -8.81 -0.04 21.36
CA GLU A 223 -7.63 0.18 20.50
C GLU A 223 -7.12 -1.13 19.93
N GLN A 224 -7.08 -2.20 20.72
CA GLN A 224 -6.73 -3.54 20.25
C GLN A 224 -7.68 -3.99 19.14
N ARG A 225 -9.00 -3.82 19.34
CA ARG A 225 -10.03 -4.12 18.34
C ARG A 225 -9.84 -3.31 17.06
N ARG A 226 -9.42 -2.04 17.13
CA ARG A 226 -9.15 -1.20 15.96
C ARG A 226 -7.98 -1.72 15.13
N VAL A 227 -6.90 -2.19 15.76
CA VAL A 227 -5.76 -2.80 15.06
C VAL A 227 -6.20 -4.08 14.33
N ILE A 228 -6.90 -4.97 15.02
CA ILE A 228 -7.40 -6.21 14.42
C ILE A 228 -8.37 -5.91 13.27
N MET A 229 -9.26 -4.95 13.43
CA MET A 229 -10.20 -4.55 12.39
C MET A 229 -9.50 -3.98 11.15
N ALA A 230 -8.47 -3.16 11.30
CA ALA A 230 -7.67 -2.65 10.19
C ALA A 230 -7.02 -3.79 9.40
N PHE A 231 -6.38 -4.73 10.09
CA PHE A 231 -5.83 -5.94 9.48
C PHE A 231 -6.89 -6.76 8.73
N GLN A 232 -8.06 -6.95 9.33
CA GLN A 232 -9.16 -7.69 8.70
C GLN A 232 -9.69 -6.95 7.46
N MET A 233 -9.86 -5.63 7.49
CA MET A 233 -10.29 -4.87 6.31
C MET A 233 -9.32 -5.03 5.13
N HIS A 234 -8.04 -5.20 5.39
CA HIS A 234 -7.04 -5.44 4.35
C HIS A 234 -7.04 -6.90 3.87
N PHE A 235 -6.93 -7.87 4.77
CA PHE A 235 -6.62 -9.26 4.44
C PHE A 235 -7.80 -10.23 4.54
N ARG A 236 -8.91 -9.81 5.17
CA ARG A 236 -10.16 -10.59 5.31
C ARG A 236 -11.39 -9.68 5.26
N PRO A 237 -11.65 -8.99 4.15
CA PRO A 237 -12.70 -7.96 4.06
C PRO A 237 -14.13 -8.49 4.20
N THR A 238 -14.36 -9.78 4.16
CA THR A 238 -15.69 -10.40 4.34
C THR A 238 -16.21 -10.30 5.77
N LEU A 239 -15.32 -10.21 6.77
CA LEU A 239 -15.66 -10.03 8.18
C LEU A 239 -14.56 -9.25 8.90
N TYR A 240 -14.80 -7.97 9.18
CA TYR A 240 -13.85 -7.03 9.81
C TYR A 240 -14.39 -6.47 11.13
N ASN A 241 -14.86 -7.36 12.00
CA ASN A 241 -15.48 -7.02 13.28
C ASN A 241 -14.46 -6.63 14.38
N GLY A 242 -13.16 -6.82 14.13
CA GLY A 242 -12.09 -6.55 15.08
C GLY A 242 -11.99 -7.58 16.20
N GLU A 243 -12.59 -8.75 16.05
CA GLU A 243 -12.50 -9.85 17.01
C GLU A 243 -11.32 -10.77 16.67
N ALA A 244 -10.64 -11.25 17.71
CA ALA A 244 -9.53 -12.18 17.56
C ALA A 244 -10.10 -13.59 17.32
N ASP A 245 -9.91 -14.11 16.10
CA ASP A 245 -10.37 -15.44 15.71
C ASP A 245 -9.31 -16.24 14.95
N ALA A 246 -9.56 -17.53 14.80
CA ALA A 246 -8.62 -18.49 14.24
C ALA A 246 -8.23 -18.19 12.79
N GLU A 247 -9.16 -17.66 11.96
CA GLU A 247 -8.86 -17.32 10.59
C GLU A 247 -7.97 -16.08 10.52
N THR A 248 -8.25 -15.05 11.31
CA THR A 248 -7.40 -13.85 11.39
C THR A 248 -5.98 -14.21 11.83
N GLN A 249 -5.86 -15.10 12.82
CA GLN A 249 -4.57 -15.60 13.29
C GLN A 249 -3.84 -16.38 12.18
N ALA A 250 -4.51 -17.31 11.51
CA ALA A 250 -3.93 -18.11 10.44
C ALA A 250 -3.45 -17.24 9.25
N ILE A 251 -4.20 -16.19 8.91
CA ILE A 251 -3.80 -15.19 7.91
C ILE A 251 -2.52 -14.46 8.35
N ALA A 252 -2.45 -14.01 9.61
CA ALA A 252 -1.28 -13.32 10.14
C ALA A 252 -0.03 -14.22 10.13
N GLU A 253 -0.17 -15.49 10.52
CA GLU A 253 0.91 -16.48 10.48
C GLU A 253 1.39 -16.76 9.05
N ALA A 254 0.47 -16.92 8.08
CA ALA A 254 0.80 -17.10 6.66
C ALA A 254 1.51 -15.89 6.05
N LEU A 255 1.12 -14.68 6.44
CA LEU A 255 1.78 -13.44 6.00
C LEU A 255 3.18 -13.31 6.62
N LEU A 256 3.35 -13.65 7.90
CA LEU A 256 4.65 -13.63 8.56
C LEU A 256 5.62 -14.64 7.95
N GLU A 257 5.15 -15.84 7.62
CA GLU A 257 5.99 -16.84 6.92
C GLU A 257 6.51 -16.31 5.58
N LYS A 258 5.68 -15.57 4.84
CA LYS A 258 6.01 -15.09 3.50
C LYS A 258 6.76 -13.77 3.48
N TYR A 259 6.45 -12.85 4.40
CA TYR A 259 6.90 -11.46 4.39
C TYR A 259 7.47 -11.00 5.75
N GLY A 260 7.57 -11.90 6.72
CA GLY A 260 8.17 -11.59 8.03
C GLY A 260 9.61 -11.11 7.89
N GLN A 261 10.05 -10.32 8.89
CA GLN A 261 11.48 -10.03 9.05
C GLN A 261 12.11 -11.15 9.86
N ASP A 262 13.23 -11.67 9.41
CA ASP A 262 14.11 -12.54 10.17
C ASP A 262 14.72 -11.81 11.36
#